data_321a336f464550e16f4b10c54d1b7a94
#
_entry.id   321a336f464550e16f4b10c54d1b7a94
#
_cell.length_a   1.000
_cell.length_b   1.000
_cell.length_c   1.000
_cell.angle_alpha   90.00
_cell.angle_beta   90.00
_cell.angle_gamma   90.00
#
_symmetry.space_group_name_H-M   'P 1'
#
loop_
_entity.id
_entity.type
_entity.pdbx_description
1 polymer ?
#
loop_
_entity_poly.entity_id
_entity_poly.type
_entity_poly.pdbx_seq_one_letter_code
_entity_poly.pdbx_strand_id
1 'polypeptide(L)'
;RRLVPKELNMQVPRTVWLHRSRDLALAVVGGLSIAAVSYAVLTHPQPKSIGDFFLLRALSEGGGSNVVNVLLVDFRGFDTMGEITVLSIVALTVYALLRRNPPSPESMAPPEQQINDIDPAARQTPVEQVESGYLMVPGVYLRFLLPFMGMIVAYFFMRGHNLPGGGFVAGLIFAVAIIVQYMLAGTTWVESHLHLRPLRWLSFGLVIACLTGMGALLFGYPFLTSHTAHLNLPVLGEIHVPSAFFFDLGVFVVVVGATMLILVALAHQTIRSRRPQQGGASEPAASNKRGTV
;
A
#
# COMPACT_ATOMS: atom_id res chain seq x y z
N ARG A 1 -0.02 -3.10 34.88
CA ARG A 1 0.77 -2.21 35.78
C ARG A 1 2.02 -2.93 36.29
N ARG A 2 3.03 -3.22 35.49
CA ARG A 2 4.44 -3.54 35.84
C ARG A 2 5.29 -3.63 34.59
N LEU A 3 5.47 -2.48 33.87
CA LEU A 3 6.33 -2.41 32.68
C LEU A 3 7.64 -1.63 32.94
N VAL A 4 7.98 -1.34 34.19
CA VAL A 4 9.24 -0.69 34.51
C VAL A 4 9.95 -1.52 35.59
N PRO A 5 11.17 -2.03 35.32
CA PRO A 5 11.97 -2.70 36.34
C PRO A 5 12.25 -1.74 37.50
N LYS A 6 12.01 -2.18 38.72
CA LYS A 6 12.10 -1.39 39.93
C LYS A 6 13.53 -1.04 40.39
N GLU A 7 14.52 -1.52 39.68
CA GLU A 7 15.94 -1.38 40.02
C GLU A 7 16.69 -0.63 38.89
N LEU A 8 16.28 0.61 38.59
CA LEU A 8 17.15 1.54 37.85
C LEU A 8 17.97 2.33 38.88
N ASN A 9 19.10 1.76 39.25
CA ASN A 9 20.12 2.47 40.02
C ASN A 9 20.76 3.53 39.08
N MET A 10 20.16 4.72 39.04
CA MET A 10 20.47 5.81 38.15
C MET A 10 21.70 6.59 38.59
N GLN A 11 22.82 5.95 38.71
CA GLN A 11 24.11 6.67 38.63
C GLN A 11 24.45 6.85 37.13
N VAL A 12 23.86 7.86 36.52
CA VAL A 12 24.14 8.21 35.12
C VAL A 12 25.57 8.74 35.03
N PRO A 13 26.51 8.06 34.38
CA PRO A 13 27.88 8.52 34.28
C PRO A 13 27.91 9.90 33.57
N ARG A 14 28.84 10.78 33.99
CA ARG A 14 29.02 12.14 33.43
C ARG A 14 29.09 12.17 31.89
N THR A 15 29.65 11.12 31.29
CA THR A 15 29.72 10.96 29.84
C THR A 15 28.35 10.88 29.19
N VAL A 16 27.39 10.22 29.82
CA VAL A 16 25.99 10.13 29.29
C VAL A 16 25.30 11.49 29.36
N TRP A 17 25.58 12.29 30.40
CA TRP A 17 25.04 13.63 30.51
C TRP A 17 25.59 14.57 29.40
N LEU A 18 26.89 14.49 29.12
CA LEU A 18 27.52 15.25 28.01
C LEU A 18 26.96 14.86 26.65
N HIS A 19 26.72 13.57 26.40
CA HIS A 19 26.10 13.13 25.15
C HIS A 19 24.65 13.62 25.04
N ARG A 20 23.87 13.53 26.13
CA ARG A 20 22.49 14.05 26.15
C ARG A 20 22.41 15.56 25.96
N SER A 21 23.32 16.32 26.56
CA SER A 21 23.34 17.78 26.39
C SER A 21 23.71 18.17 24.94
N ARG A 22 24.68 17.45 24.36
CA ARG A 22 25.04 17.64 22.93
C ARG A 22 23.86 17.30 22.02
N ASP A 23 23.22 16.16 22.25
CA ASP A 23 22.08 15.70 21.43
C ASP A 23 20.88 16.64 21.58
N LEU A 24 20.63 17.14 22.80
CA LEU A 24 19.64 18.18 23.05
C LEU A 24 19.99 19.48 22.29
N ALA A 25 21.25 19.93 22.38
CA ALA A 25 21.69 21.13 21.68
C ALA A 25 21.53 20.98 20.15
N LEU A 26 21.92 19.83 19.61
CA LEU A 26 21.73 19.54 18.18
C LEU A 26 20.24 19.51 17.78
N ALA A 27 19.39 18.92 18.60
CA ALA A 27 17.95 18.88 18.34
C ALA A 27 17.34 20.30 18.40
N VAL A 28 17.72 21.10 19.40
CA VAL A 28 17.23 22.49 19.55
C VAL A 28 17.72 23.35 18.39
N VAL A 29 19.01 23.31 18.06
CA VAL A 29 19.57 24.08 16.94
C VAL A 29 18.94 23.65 15.62
N GLY A 30 18.82 22.34 15.36
CA GLY A 30 18.16 21.81 14.17
C GLY A 30 16.68 22.23 14.08
N GLY A 31 15.96 22.10 15.19
CA GLY A 31 14.56 22.51 15.27
C GLY A 31 14.37 24.03 15.04
N LEU A 32 15.18 24.85 15.69
CA LEU A 32 15.15 26.32 15.49
C LEU A 32 15.54 26.72 14.08
N SER A 33 16.53 26.06 13.48
CA SER A 33 16.93 26.33 12.09
C SER A 33 15.78 26.03 11.10
N ILE A 34 15.11 24.86 11.25
CA ILE A 34 13.96 24.52 10.42
C ILE A 34 12.81 25.50 10.67
N ALA A 35 12.52 25.84 11.92
CA ALA A 35 11.48 26.80 12.26
C ALA A 35 11.77 28.20 11.66
N ALA A 36 13.03 28.66 11.72
CA ALA A 36 13.44 29.95 11.16
C ALA A 36 13.32 29.97 9.62
N VAL A 37 13.74 28.88 8.94
CA VAL A 37 13.58 28.75 7.48
C VAL A 37 12.10 28.71 7.10
N SER A 38 11.30 27.92 7.82
CA SER A 38 9.85 27.83 7.57
C SER A 38 9.18 29.20 7.78
N TYR A 39 9.53 29.91 8.85
CA TYR A 39 9.01 31.24 9.11
C TYR A 39 9.41 32.22 8.00
N ALA A 40 10.68 32.23 7.59
CA ALA A 40 11.16 33.07 6.51
C ALA A 40 10.44 32.82 5.19
N VAL A 41 10.19 31.53 4.85
CA VAL A 41 9.44 31.16 3.64
C VAL A 41 7.98 31.61 3.72
N LEU A 42 7.32 31.41 4.87
CA LEU A 42 5.91 31.76 5.06
C LEU A 42 5.64 33.26 5.09
N THR A 43 6.62 34.05 5.59
CA THR A 43 6.49 35.53 5.69
C THR A 43 7.06 36.26 4.47
N HIS A 44 7.75 35.53 3.57
CA HIS A 44 8.28 36.16 2.36
C HIS A 44 7.14 36.58 1.43
N PRO A 45 7.12 37.82 0.91
CA PRO A 45 6.08 38.24 -0.03
C PRO A 45 6.09 37.33 -1.27
N GLN A 46 5.00 36.61 -1.48
CA GLN A 46 4.90 35.67 -2.57
C GLN A 46 4.80 36.43 -3.91
N PRO A 47 5.63 36.12 -4.91
CA PRO A 47 5.38 36.54 -6.27
C PRO A 47 4.00 36.03 -6.74
N LYS A 48 3.45 36.61 -7.82
CA LYS A 48 2.17 36.10 -8.39
C LYS A 48 2.20 34.58 -8.52
N SER A 49 1.25 33.94 -7.86
CA SER A 49 1.20 32.49 -7.83
C SER A 49 0.90 31.94 -9.22
N ILE A 50 1.65 30.94 -9.66
CA ILE A 50 1.32 30.14 -10.85
C ILE A 50 0.00 29.40 -10.69
N GLY A 51 -0.52 29.30 -9.45
CA GLY A 51 -1.82 28.70 -9.15
C GLY A 51 -2.99 29.34 -9.92
N ASP A 52 -2.94 30.67 -10.12
CA ASP A 52 -3.96 31.38 -10.89
C ASP A 52 -4.04 30.90 -12.34
N PHE A 53 -2.90 30.55 -12.93
CA PHE A 53 -2.85 29.96 -14.27
C PHE A 53 -3.63 28.64 -14.34
N PHE A 54 -3.42 27.75 -13.37
CA PHE A 54 -4.08 26.45 -13.36
C PHE A 54 -5.58 26.58 -13.02
N LEU A 55 -5.92 27.46 -12.08
CA LEU A 55 -7.32 27.70 -11.70
C LEU A 55 -8.17 28.19 -12.89
N LEU A 56 -7.62 29.09 -13.71
CA LEU A 56 -8.32 29.65 -14.86
C LEU A 56 -8.43 28.66 -16.04
N ARG A 57 -7.50 27.74 -16.18
CA ARG A 57 -7.38 26.87 -17.36
C ARG A 57 -7.79 25.42 -17.13
N ALA A 58 -7.95 24.99 -15.87
CA ALA A 58 -8.29 23.61 -15.56
C ALA A 58 -9.57 23.14 -16.25
N LEU A 59 -10.62 23.96 -16.28
CA LEU A 59 -11.88 23.61 -16.92
C LEU A 59 -11.79 23.70 -18.45
N SER A 60 -11.19 24.77 -18.99
CA SER A 60 -11.16 25.04 -20.45
C SER A 60 -10.18 24.16 -21.22
N GLU A 61 -9.03 23.84 -20.62
CA GLU A 61 -7.97 23.07 -21.27
C GLU A 61 -7.92 21.62 -20.75
N GLY A 62 -8.06 21.42 -19.44
CA GLY A 62 -8.02 20.08 -18.82
C GLY A 62 -9.38 19.39 -18.71
N GLY A 63 -10.49 20.08 -19.05
CA GLY A 63 -11.84 19.49 -19.11
C GLY A 63 -12.46 19.09 -17.76
N GLY A 64 -11.87 19.51 -16.62
CA GLY A 64 -12.33 19.17 -15.28
C GLY A 64 -12.33 20.34 -14.31
N SER A 65 -13.28 20.37 -13.38
CA SER A 65 -13.36 21.40 -12.34
C SER A 65 -12.51 21.10 -11.11
N ASN A 66 -12.02 19.87 -10.94
CA ASN A 66 -11.06 19.50 -9.90
C ASN A 66 -9.64 19.84 -10.35
N VAL A 67 -9.22 21.08 -10.07
CA VAL A 67 -7.89 21.60 -10.49
C VAL A 67 -6.75 20.72 -10.03
N VAL A 68 -6.83 20.10 -8.85
CA VAL A 68 -5.79 19.23 -8.32
C VAL A 68 -5.65 17.97 -9.18
N ASN A 69 -6.76 17.31 -9.51
CA ASN A 69 -6.72 16.13 -10.35
C ASN A 69 -6.28 16.47 -11.77
N VAL A 70 -6.83 17.54 -12.36
CA VAL A 70 -6.42 18.00 -13.69
C VAL A 70 -4.92 18.33 -13.75
N LEU A 71 -4.39 18.95 -12.69
CA LEU A 71 -2.95 19.21 -12.59
C LEU A 71 -2.14 17.92 -12.66
N LEU A 72 -2.54 16.90 -11.90
CA LEU A 72 -1.83 15.62 -11.77
C LEU A 72 -1.95 14.72 -13.01
N VAL A 73 -3.06 14.80 -13.73
CA VAL A 73 -3.31 13.87 -14.87
C VAL A 73 -3.08 14.51 -16.24
N ASP A 74 -3.04 15.85 -16.33
CA ASP A 74 -2.86 16.58 -17.57
C ASP A 74 -1.67 17.55 -17.50
N PHE A 75 -1.78 18.71 -16.87
CA PHE A 75 -0.73 19.73 -16.86
C PHE A 75 0.62 19.22 -16.36
N ARG A 76 0.63 18.34 -15.37
CA ARG A 76 1.81 17.70 -14.78
C ARG A 76 1.70 16.17 -14.73
N GLY A 77 1.00 15.58 -15.68
CA GLY A 77 0.80 14.13 -15.77
C GLY A 77 2.10 13.32 -15.73
N PHE A 78 3.22 13.91 -16.15
CA PHE A 78 4.54 13.29 -16.09
C PHE A 78 5.00 13.03 -14.64
N ASP A 79 4.64 13.89 -13.70
CA ASP A 79 4.96 13.68 -12.27
C ASP A 79 4.24 12.43 -11.76
N THR A 80 2.94 12.29 -12.06
CA THR A 80 2.15 11.11 -11.67
C THR A 80 2.65 9.84 -12.35
N MET A 81 3.08 9.93 -13.60
CA MET A 81 3.74 8.81 -14.28
C MET A 81 5.02 8.38 -13.55
N GLY A 82 5.81 9.33 -13.06
CA GLY A 82 6.97 9.09 -12.21
C GLY A 82 6.58 8.42 -10.89
N GLU A 83 5.54 8.91 -10.21
CA GLU A 83 5.05 8.36 -8.94
C GLU A 83 4.62 6.90 -9.06
N ILE A 84 3.80 6.55 -10.06
CA ILE A 84 3.37 5.17 -10.28
C ILE A 84 4.51 4.25 -10.70
N THR A 85 5.52 4.78 -11.40
CA THR A 85 6.73 4.04 -11.77
C THR A 85 7.56 3.72 -10.52
N VAL A 86 7.81 4.71 -9.66
CA VAL A 86 8.51 4.50 -8.37
C VAL A 86 7.76 3.52 -7.50
N LEU A 87 6.42 3.66 -7.37
CA LEU A 87 5.59 2.73 -6.62
C LEU A 87 5.72 1.29 -7.15
N SER A 88 5.78 1.13 -8.46
CA SER A 88 5.97 -0.16 -9.11
C SER A 88 7.34 -0.76 -8.81
N ILE A 89 8.40 0.04 -8.86
CA ILE A 89 9.77 -0.38 -8.52
C ILE A 89 9.85 -0.82 -7.06
N VAL A 90 9.27 -0.04 -6.15
CA VAL A 90 9.21 -0.38 -4.72
C VAL A 90 8.49 -1.71 -4.50
N ALA A 91 7.32 -1.89 -5.10
CA ALA A 91 6.56 -3.14 -4.96
C ALA A 91 7.32 -4.35 -5.49
N LEU A 92 7.98 -4.23 -6.65
CA LEU A 92 8.82 -5.27 -7.22
C LEU A 92 10.05 -5.57 -6.36
N THR A 93 10.68 -4.54 -5.80
CA THR A 93 11.85 -4.68 -4.92
C THR A 93 11.46 -5.42 -3.64
N VAL A 94 10.37 -5.02 -2.99
CA VAL A 94 9.85 -5.70 -1.78
C VAL A 94 9.53 -7.16 -2.10
N TYR A 95 8.84 -7.42 -3.21
CA TYR A 95 8.51 -8.78 -3.65
C TYR A 95 9.77 -9.62 -3.89
N ALA A 96 10.78 -9.07 -4.58
CA ALA A 96 12.02 -9.77 -4.88
C ALA A 96 12.83 -10.08 -3.61
N LEU A 97 12.95 -9.11 -2.69
CA LEU A 97 13.65 -9.28 -1.42
C LEU A 97 12.98 -10.33 -0.54
N LEU A 98 11.67 -10.23 -0.36
CA LEU A 98 10.92 -11.17 0.49
C LEU A 98 10.86 -12.59 -0.12
N ARG A 99 10.85 -12.70 -1.44
CA ARG A 99 10.91 -14.01 -2.11
C ARG A 99 12.27 -14.69 -1.92
N ARG A 100 13.36 -13.93 -1.92
CA ARG A 100 14.73 -14.46 -1.86
C ARG A 100 15.16 -14.76 -0.43
N ASN A 101 14.80 -13.94 0.54
CA ASN A 101 15.24 -14.04 1.92
C ASN A 101 14.15 -14.71 2.78
N PRO A 102 14.46 -15.88 3.40
CA PRO A 102 13.55 -16.46 4.39
C PRO A 102 13.50 -15.56 5.64
N PRO A 103 12.38 -15.56 6.39
CA PRO A 103 12.28 -14.80 7.64
C PRO A 103 13.31 -15.30 8.66
N SER A 104 13.83 -14.39 9.51
CA SER A 104 14.75 -14.76 10.58
C SER A 104 14.04 -15.64 11.62
N PRO A 105 14.76 -16.57 12.30
CA PRO A 105 14.19 -17.41 13.36
C PRO A 105 13.54 -16.60 14.49
N GLU A 106 14.07 -15.42 14.80
CA GLU A 106 13.58 -14.54 15.85
C GLU A 106 12.20 -13.94 15.55
N SER A 107 11.88 -13.74 14.26
CA SER A 107 10.55 -13.24 13.84
C SER A 107 9.48 -14.34 13.78
N MET A 108 9.85 -15.59 14.08
CA MET A 108 8.93 -16.73 14.05
C MET A 108 8.22 -16.97 15.38
N ALA A 109 8.73 -16.41 16.48
CA ALA A 109 8.08 -16.56 17.78
C ALA A 109 6.77 -15.75 17.82
N PRO A 110 5.62 -16.38 18.11
CA PRO A 110 4.40 -15.62 18.33
C PRO A 110 4.56 -14.72 19.57
N PRO A 111 4.00 -13.50 19.56
CA PRO A 111 4.03 -12.62 20.73
C PRO A 111 3.49 -13.33 21.95
N GLU A 112 4.12 -13.14 23.13
CA GLU A 112 3.68 -13.78 24.39
C GLU A 112 2.19 -13.57 24.70
N GLN A 113 1.62 -12.47 24.25
CA GLN A 113 0.19 -12.17 24.39
C GLN A 113 -0.71 -13.16 23.65
N GLN A 114 -0.26 -13.70 22.50
CA GLN A 114 -1.01 -14.74 21.77
C GLN A 114 -0.86 -16.13 22.38
N ILE A 115 0.22 -16.38 23.12
CA ILE A 115 0.46 -17.66 23.79
C ILE A 115 -0.41 -17.79 25.05
N ASN A 116 -0.66 -16.69 25.75
CA ASN A 116 -1.42 -16.69 27.00
C ASN A 116 -2.94 -16.76 26.79
N ASP A 117 -3.44 -16.38 25.62
CA ASP A 117 -4.88 -16.42 25.27
C ASP A 117 -5.30 -17.77 24.66
N ILE A 118 -4.36 -18.68 24.40
CA ILE A 118 -4.68 -20.02 23.91
C ILE A 118 -4.99 -20.93 25.07
N ASP A 119 -6.26 -21.30 25.21
CA ASP A 119 -6.73 -22.29 26.18
C ASP A 119 -5.87 -23.57 26.10
N PRO A 120 -5.32 -24.09 27.22
CA PRO A 120 -4.52 -25.32 27.23
C PRO A 120 -5.22 -26.52 26.57
N ALA A 121 -6.55 -26.56 26.55
CA ALA A 121 -7.34 -27.57 25.85
C ALA A 121 -7.26 -27.45 24.31
N ALA A 122 -7.06 -26.27 23.78
CA ALA A 122 -6.92 -26.01 22.33
C ALA A 122 -5.54 -26.42 21.78
N ARG A 123 -4.54 -26.69 22.63
CA ARG A 123 -3.22 -27.20 22.21
C ARG A 123 -3.25 -28.60 21.60
N GLN A 124 -4.32 -29.35 21.78
CA GLN A 124 -4.46 -30.71 21.24
C GLN A 124 -5.18 -30.76 19.89
N THR A 125 -5.74 -29.66 19.41
CA THR A 125 -6.35 -29.58 18.09
C THR A 125 -5.32 -29.16 17.05
N PRO A 126 -5.29 -29.77 15.84
CA PRO A 126 -4.42 -29.32 14.76
C PRO A 126 -4.63 -27.83 14.51
N VAL A 127 -3.54 -27.08 14.33
CA VAL A 127 -3.51 -25.62 14.16
C VAL A 127 -4.48 -25.12 13.07
N GLU A 128 -4.82 -25.95 12.11
CA GLU A 128 -5.79 -25.65 11.05
C GLU A 128 -7.23 -25.39 11.55
N GLN A 129 -7.62 -25.96 12.69
CA GLN A 129 -8.98 -25.79 13.24
C GLN A 129 -9.14 -24.56 14.13
N VAL A 130 -8.05 -24.04 14.70
CA VAL A 130 -8.08 -22.85 15.57
C VAL A 130 -8.16 -21.55 14.75
N GLU A 131 -7.62 -21.53 13.53
CA GLU A 131 -7.67 -20.36 12.66
C GLU A 131 -9.07 -20.00 12.15
N SER A 132 -10.00 -20.95 12.11
CA SER A 132 -11.33 -20.72 11.52
C SER A 132 -12.38 -20.13 12.48
N GLY A 133 -12.14 -20.14 13.80
CA GLY A 133 -13.17 -19.80 14.78
C GLY A 133 -13.14 -18.39 15.33
N TYR A 134 -11.96 -17.80 15.50
CA TYR A 134 -11.81 -16.57 16.29
C TYR A 134 -12.35 -15.29 15.65
N LEU A 135 -12.42 -15.25 14.30
CA LEU A 135 -12.87 -14.06 13.54
C LEU A 135 -14.02 -14.38 12.55
N MET A 136 -14.79 -15.43 12.80
CA MET A 136 -15.87 -15.85 11.89
C MET A 136 -16.92 -14.76 11.70
N VAL A 137 -17.41 -14.15 12.77
CA VAL A 137 -18.47 -13.14 12.71
C VAL A 137 -18.01 -11.87 12.02
N PRO A 138 -16.87 -11.22 12.39
CA PRO A 138 -16.35 -10.08 11.65
C PRO A 138 -16.03 -10.41 10.20
N GLY A 139 -15.51 -11.60 9.90
CA GLY A 139 -15.18 -12.04 8.55
C GLY A 139 -16.40 -12.12 7.64
N VAL A 140 -17.54 -12.60 8.12
CA VAL A 140 -18.80 -12.66 7.36
C VAL A 140 -19.31 -11.26 7.06
N TYR A 141 -19.35 -10.37 8.04
CA TYR A 141 -19.79 -8.98 7.85
C TYR A 141 -18.92 -8.24 6.85
N LEU A 142 -17.61 -8.41 6.90
CA LEU A 142 -16.69 -7.74 5.97
C LEU A 142 -16.77 -8.27 4.54
N ARG A 143 -17.03 -9.56 4.37
CA ARG A 143 -17.32 -10.12 3.03
C ARG A 143 -18.58 -9.51 2.43
N PHE A 144 -19.60 -9.30 3.25
CA PHE A 144 -20.84 -8.67 2.83
C PHE A 144 -20.62 -7.17 2.50
N LEU A 145 -19.70 -6.48 3.19
CA LEU A 145 -19.33 -5.09 2.92
C LEU A 145 -18.49 -4.89 1.65
N LEU A 146 -17.83 -5.92 1.13
CA LEU A 146 -16.93 -5.80 -0.03
C LEU A 146 -17.61 -5.18 -1.26
N PRO A 147 -18.83 -5.59 -1.70
CA PRO A 147 -19.50 -4.97 -2.83
C PRO A 147 -19.84 -3.49 -2.57
N PHE A 148 -20.19 -3.10 -1.35
CA PHE A 148 -20.42 -1.70 -0.99
C PHE A 148 -19.13 -0.87 -1.08
N MET A 149 -18.01 -1.43 -0.63
CA MET A 149 -16.70 -0.80 -0.82
C MET A 149 -16.37 -0.66 -2.31
N GLY A 150 -16.69 -1.66 -3.13
CA GLY A 150 -16.55 -1.57 -4.58
C GLY A 150 -17.36 -0.42 -5.20
N MET A 151 -18.59 -0.20 -4.73
CA MET A 151 -19.43 0.93 -5.16
C MET A 151 -18.80 2.28 -4.75
N ILE A 152 -18.29 2.37 -3.53
CA ILE A 152 -17.59 3.57 -3.04
C ILE A 152 -16.35 3.85 -3.89
N VAL A 153 -15.55 2.82 -4.18
CA VAL A 153 -14.37 2.92 -5.06
C VAL A 153 -14.76 3.43 -6.44
N ALA A 154 -15.78 2.84 -7.07
CA ALA A 154 -16.29 3.28 -8.37
C ALA A 154 -16.77 4.74 -8.32
N TYR A 155 -17.48 5.12 -7.28
CA TYR A 155 -17.95 6.50 -7.07
C TYR A 155 -16.78 7.49 -6.97
N PHE A 156 -15.76 7.21 -6.12
CA PHE A 156 -14.60 8.09 -5.99
C PHE A 156 -13.76 8.14 -7.27
N PHE A 157 -13.66 7.04 -7.99
CA PHE A 157 -12.98 6.98 -9.26
C PHE A 157 -13.65 7.86 -10.32
N MET A 158 -14.96 7.68 -10.52
CA MET A 158 -15.72 8.37 -11.56
C MET A 158 -15.85 9.89 -11.32
N ARG A 159 -15.90 10.31 -10.06
CA ARG A 159 -16.03 11.74 -9.73
C ARG A 159 -14.72 12.51 -9.75
N GLY A 160 -13.56 11.83 -9.81
CA GLY A 160 -12.23 12.41 -9.58
C GLY A 160 -11.90 13.62 -10.47
N HIS A 161 -12.44 13.65 -11.69
CA HIS A 161 -12.17 14.73 -12.65
C HIS A 161 -12.86 16.07 -12.27
N ASN A 162 -14.00 16.00 -11.61
CA ASN A 162 -14.80 17.20 -11.24
C ASN A 162 -14.85 17.47 -9.73
N LEU A 163 -14.63 16.44 -8.90
CA LEU A 163 -14.75 16.48 -7.45
C LEU A 163 -13.58 15.74 -6.80
N PRO A 164 -13.33 15.90 -5.49
CA PRO A 164 -12.26 15.14 -4.81
C PRO A 164 -12.42 13.65 -5.02
N GLY A 165 -11.37 12.98 -5.55
CA GLY A 165 -11.36 11.56 -5.92
C GLY A 165 -10.21 11.26 -6.87
N GLY A 166 -10.47 10.39 -7.86
CA GLY A 166 -9.53 9.98 -8.91
C GLY A 166 -8.94 8.59 -8.67
N GLY A 167 -8.14 8.12 -9.62
CA GLY A 167 -7.60 6.76 -9.65
C GLY A 167 -6.72 6.44 -8.45
N PHE A 168 -5.90 7.37 -8.01
CA PHE A 168 -5.03 7.16 -6.86
C PHE A 168 -5.82 6.97 -5.56
N VAL A 169 -6.78 7.86 -5.29
CA VAL A 169 -7.63 7.78 -4.08
C VAL A 169 -8.50 6.53 -4.11
N ALA A 170 -9.16 6.26 -5.23
CA ALA A 170 -9.97 5.06 -5.42
C ALA A 170 -9.13 3.79 -5.28
N GLY A 171 -7.90 3.77 -5.82
CA GLY A 171 -6.94 2.68 -5.70
C GLY A 171 -6.56 2.39 -4.26
N LEU A 172 -6.30 3.43 -3.46
CA LEU A 172 -6.00 3.28 -2.04
C LEU A 172 -7.20 2.74 -1.24
N ILE A 173 -8.41 3.26 -1.50
CA ILE A 173 -9.63 2.77 -0.82
C ILE A 173 -9.83 1.29 -1.12
N PHE A 174 -9.68 0.87 -2.38
CA PHE A 174 -9.79 -0.53 -2.76
C PHE A 174 -8.69 -1.40 -2.13
N ALA A 175 -7.46 -0.92 -2.12
CA ALA A 175 -6.34 -1.61 -1.48
C ALA A 175 -6.59 -1.82 0.02
N VAL A 176 -7.06 -0.79 0.74
CA VAL A 176 -7.42 -0.90 2.16
C VAL A 176 -8.53 -1.94 2.36
N ALA A 177 -9.57 -1.93 1.52
CA ALA A 177 -10.65 -2.92 1.61
C ALA A 177 -10.11 -4.36 1.49
N ILE A 178 -9.18 -4.62 0.58
CA ILE A 178 -8.57 -5.93 0.42
C ILE A 178 -7.61 -6.25 1.58
N ILE A 179 -6.81 -5.31 2.07
CA ILE A 179 -5.96 -5.51 3.25
C ILE A 179 -6.79 -5.97 4.44
N VAL A 180 -7.91 -5.32 4.69
CA VAL A 180 -8.84 -5.70 5.77
C VAL A 180 -9.39 -7.11 5.55
N GLN A 181 -9.72 -7.49 4.31
CA GLN A 181 -10.13 -8.86 3.99
C GLN A 181 -9.01 -9.88 4.28
N TYR A 182 -7.75 -9.57 3.93
CA TYR A 182 -6.62 -10.44 4.26
C TYR A 182 -6.45 -10.63 5.77
N MET A 183 -6.63 -9.56 6.55
CA MET A 183 -6.48 -9.62 8.02
C MET A 183 -7.58 -10.47 8.68
N LEU A 184 -8.80 -10.46 8.17
CA LEU A 184 -9.96 -11.08 8.82
C LEU A 184 -10.38 -12.41 8.21
N ALA A 185 -10.30 -12.55 6.88
CA ALA A 185 -10.68 -13.79 6.19
C ALA A 185 -9.50 -14.77 6.00
N GLY A 186 -8.27 -14.28 6.26
CA GLY A 186 -7.06 -15.06 6.05
C GLY A 186 -6.61 -15.12 4.59
N THR A 187 -5.34 -15.46 4.39
CA THR A 187 -4.69 -15.50 3.08
C THR A 187 -5.30 -16.50 2.13
N THR A 188 -5.57 -17.72 2.63
CA THR A 188 -6.10 -18.83 1.83
C THR A 188 -7.46 -18.51 1.23
N TRP A 189 -8.35 -17.89 2.01
CA TRP A 189 -9.69 -17.53 1.53
C TRP A 189 -9.62 -16.42 0.46
N VAL A 190 -8.82 -15.35 0.71
CA VAL A 190 -8.73 -14.23 -0.22
C VAL A 190 -8.11 -14.66 -1.54
N GLU A 191 -7.04 -15.45 -1.51
CA GLU A 191 -6.36 -15.93 -2.72
C GLU A 191 -7.21 -16.89 -3.54
N SER A 192 -8.02 -17.74 -2.88
CA SER A 192 -8.91 -18.67 -3.58
C SER A 192 -10.12 -18.00 -4.24
N HIS A 193 -10.63 -16.89 -3.66
CA HIS A 193 -11.83 -16.21 -4.16
C HIS A 193 -11.53 -15.05 -5.10
N LEU A 194 -10.50 -14.26 -4.81
CA LEU A 194 -10.22 -13.05 -5.59
C LEU A 194 -9.29 -13.29 -6.78
N HIS A 195 -8.64 -14.44 -6.90
CA HIS A 195 -7.74 -14.84 -8.02
C HIS A 195 -6.82 -13.69 -8.49
N LEU A 196 -6.38 -12.84 -7.55
CA LEU A 196 -5.61 -11.65 -7.85
C LEU A 196 -4.19 -12.04 -8.33
N ARG A 197 -3.82 -11.55 -9.48
CA ARG A 197 -2.45 -11.67 -10.02
C ARG A 197 -1.78 -10.30 -9.98
N PRO A 198 -1.28 -9.86 -8.80
CA PRO A 198 -0.87 -8.48 -8.59
C PRO A 198 0.19 -7.99 -9.57
N LEU A 199 1.12 -8.86 -9.97
CA LEU A 199 2.15 -8.53 -10.96
C LEU A 199 1.55 -8.19 -12.33
N ARG A 200 0.50 -8.91 -12.75
CA ARG A 200 -0.19 -8.62 -14.03
C ARG A 200 -0.96 -7.30 -13.94
N TRP A 201 -1.59 -7.03 -12.81
CA TRP A 201 -2.30 -5.77 -12.58
C TRP A 201 -1.32 -4.59 -12.65
N LEU A 202 -0.19 -4.70 -11.94
CA LEU A 202 0.86 -3.69 -11.98
C LEU A 202 1.33 -3.39 -13.42
N SER A 203 1.68 -4.46 -14.17
CA SER A 203 2.14 -4.32 -15.55
C SER A 203 1.07 -3.74 -16.46
N PHE A 204 -0.17 -4.20 -16.33
CA PHE A 204 -1.29 -3.74 -17.13
C PHE A 204 -1.60 -2.26 -16.88
N GLY A 205 -1.59 -1.84 -15.61
CA GLY A 205 -1.79 -0.43 -15.25
C GLY A 205 -0.71 0.49 -15.83
N LEU A 206 0.57 0.09 -15.75
CA LEU A 206 1.67 0.84 -16.37
C LEU A 206 1.52 0.93 -17.89
N VAL A 207 1.12 -0.17 -18.53
CA VAL A 207 0.90 -0.19 -19.98
C VAL A 207 -0.23 0.75 -20.36
N ILE A 208 -1.36 0.75 -19.65
CA ILE A 208 -2.47 1.68 -19.90
C ILE A 208 -2.00 3.13 -19.78
N ALA A 209 -1.30 3.47 -18.68
CA ALA A 209 -0.81 4.82 -18.44
C ALA A 209 0.16 5.27 -19.57
N CYS A 210 1.10 4.40 -19.96
CA CYS A 210 2.03 4.67 -21.06
C CYS A 210 1.30 4.83 -22.40
N LEU A 211 0.36 3.93 -22.71
CA LEU A 211 -0.39 4.00 -23.97
C LEU A 211 -1.24 5.26 -24.07
N THR A 212 -1.84 5.68 -22.94
CA THR A 212 -2.59 6.94 -22.89
C THR A 212 -1.69 8.14 -23.19
N GLY A 213 -0.50 8.18 -22.56
CA GLY A 213 0.47 9.24 -22.81
C GLY A 213 1.01 9.24 -24.25
N MET A 214 1.29 8.05 -24.81
CA MET A 214 1.74 7.91 -26.21
C MET A 214 0.62 8.22 -27.20
N GLY A 215 -0.63 7.96 -26.83
CA GLY A 215 -1.79 8.27 -27.66
C GLY A 215 -1.85 9.74 -28.04
N ALA A 216 -1.53 10.66 -27.13
CA ALA A 216 -1.47 12.09 -27.41
C ALA A 216 -0.50 12.43 -28.57
N LEU A 217 0.66 11.75 -28.61
CA LEU A 217 1.68 11.96 -29.67
C LEU A 217 1.16 11.58 -31.06
N LEU A 218 0.30 10.56 -31.17
CA LEU A 218 -0.26 10.13 -32.45
C LEU A 218 -1.18 11.20 -33.04
N PHE A 219 -1.75 12.06 -32.22
CA PHE A 219 -2.58 13.19 -32.63
C PHE A 219 -1.78 14.50 -32.77
N GLY A 220 -0.47 14.47 -32.64
CA GLY A 220 0.41 15.63 -32.77
C GLY A 220 0.46 16.53 -31.50
N TYR A 221 -0.08 16.07 -30.37
CA TYR A 221 0.00 16.77 -29.07
C TYR A 221 1.22 16.31 -28.26
N PRO A 222 1.71 17.13 -27.32
CA PRO A 222 2.74 16.70 -26.38
C PRO A 222 2.34 15.45 -25.59
N PHE A 223 3.34 14.70 -25.13
CA PHE A 223 3.12 13.50 -24.29
C PHE A 223 2.26 13.81 -23.06
N LEU A 224 1.25 12.97 -22.79
CA LEU A 224 0.29 13.12 -21.67
C LEU A 224 -0.65 14.35 -21.76
N THR A 225 -0.76 15.03 -22.89
CA THR A 225 -1.79 16.05 -23.08
C THR A 225 -3.15 15.37 -23.15
N SER A 226 -4.11 15.81 -22.32
CA SER A 226 -5.46 15.26 -22.38
C SER A 226 -6.27 15.89 -23.51
N HIS A 227 -7.12 15.06 -24.09
CA HIS A 227 -8.10 15.46 -25.09
C HIS A 227 -9.49 14.98 -24.68
N THR A 228 -10.48 15.88 -24.75
CA THR A 228 -11.85 15.53 -24.39
C THR A 228 -12.62 15.11 -25.63
N ALA A 229 -13.01 13.85 -25.71
CA ALA A 229 -13.89 13.38 -26.76
C ALA A 229 -15.36 13.63 -26.38
N HIS A 230 -16.11 14.25 -27.29
CA HIS A 230 -17.54 14.48 -27.16
C HIS A 230 -18.30 13.33 -27.83
N LEU A 231 -18.90 12.45 -27.05
CA LEU A 231 -19.69 11.33 -27.56
C LEU A 231 -21.17 11.64 -27.37
N ASN A 232 -21.88 11.85 -28.48
CA ASN A 232 -23.33 12.02 -28.48
C ASN A 232 -24.02 10.65 -28.53
N LEU A 233 -24.53 10.18 -27.39
CA LEU A 233 -25.29 8.94 -27.32
C LEU A 233 -26.79 9.24 -27.35
N PRO A 234 -27.59 8.53 -28.18
CA PRO A 234 -28.99 8.85 -28.40
C PRO A 234 -29.89 8.69 -27.16
N VAL A 235 -29.42 8.00 -26.11
CA VAL A 235 -30.19 7.76 -24.87
C VAL A 235 -29.63 8.53 -23.67
N LEU A 236 -28.32 8.80 -23.65
CA LEU A 236 -27.61 9.37 -22.52
C LEU A 236 -27.18 10.83 -22.72
N GLY A 237 -27.43 11.41 -23.92
CA GLY A 237 -27.02 12.76 -24.26
C GLY A 237 -25.51 12.87 -24.58
N GLU A 238 -24.95 14.06 -24.43
CA GLU A 238 -23.53 14.32 -24.64
C GLU A 238 -22.72 13.86 -23.44
N ILE A 239 -21.86 12.86 -23.65
CA ILE A 239 -20.90 12.39 -22.65
C ILE A 239 -19.52 12.90 -23.03
N HIS A 240 -18.90 13.61 -22.10
CA HIS A 240 -17.53 14.11 -22.21
C HIS A 240 -16.59 13.05 -21.61
N VAL A 241 -15.80 12.42 -22.44
CA VAL A 241 -14.80 11.42 -22.00
C VAL A 241 -13.41 12.02 -22.22
N PRO A 242 -12.78 12.55 -21.17
CA PRO A 242 -11.40 13.01 -21.26
C PRO A 242 -10.44 11.82 -21.39
N SER A 243 -9.42 11.91 -22.22
CA SER A 243 -8.37 10.87 -22.31
C SER A 243 -7.63 10.68 -20.96
N ALA A 244 -7.59 11.71 -20.11
CA ALA A 244 -7.12 11.66 -18.74
C ALA A 244 -7.80 10.56 -17.89
N PHE A 245 -9.04 10.17 -18.23
CA PHE A 245 -9.75 9.07 -17.56
C PHE A 245 -9.01 7.73 -17.72
N PHE A 246 -8.47 7.45 -18.90
CA PHE A 246 -7.71 6.22 -19.14
C PHE A 246 -6.37 6.24 -18.43
N PHE A 247 -5.73 7.41 -18.35
CA PHE A 247 -4.52 7.58 -17.56
C PHE A 247 -4.79 7.31 -16.07
N ASP A 248 -5.85 7.91 -15.54
CA ASP A 248 -6.28 7.76 -14.15
C ASP A 248 -6.69 6.30 -13.83
N LEU A 249 -7.27 5.58 -14.81
CA LEU A 249 -7.51 4.14 -14.72
C LEU A 249 -6.20 3.35 -14.62
N GLY A 250 -5.18 3.71 -15.40
CA GLY A 250 -3.84 3.15 -15.30
C GLY A 250 -3.27 3.33 -13.91
N VAL A 251 -3.35 4.54 -13.35
CA VAL A 251 -2.93 4.88 -11.98
C VAL A 251 -3.65 4.01 -10.95
N PHE A 252 -4.99 3.92 -11.04
CA PHE A 252 -5.80 3.06 -10.17
C PHE A 252 -5.29 1.62 -10.15
N VAL A 253 -5.11 1.03 -11.33
CA VAL A 253 -4.69 -0.37 -11.47
C VAL A 253 -3.27 -0.59 -10.94
N VAL A 254 -2.35 0.38 -11.13
CA VAL A 254 -0.98 0.32 -10.57
C VAL A 254 -1.02 0.37 -9.05
N VAL A 255 -1.77 1.30 -8.45
CA VAL A 255 -1.86 1.46 -7.00
C VAL A 255 -2.40 0.17 -6.36
N VAL A 256 -3.47 -0.38 -6.92
CA VAL A 256 -4.02 -1.66 -6.45
C VAL A 256 -3.02 -2.80 -6.65
N GLY A 257 -2.40 -2.90 -7.83
CA GLY A 257 -1.42 -3.94 -8.14
C GLY A 257 -0.20 -3.90 -7.23
N ALA A 258 0.35 -2.71 -6.97
CA ALA A 258 1.52 -2.51 -6.12
C ALA A 258 1.23 -2.88 -4.66
N THR A 259 0.14 -2.36 -4.10
CA THR A 259 -0.26 -2.65 -2.72
C THR A 259 -0.56 -4.13 -2.52
N MET A 260 -1.24 -4.76 -3.48
CA MET A 260 -1.49 -6.20 -3.47
C MET A 260 -0.20 -7.02 -3.56
N LEU A 261 0.76 -6.60 -4.40
CA LEU A 261 2.02 -7.31 -4.55
C LEU A 261 2.81 -7.33 -3.23
N ILE A 262 2.87 -6.18 -2.56
CA ILE A 262 3.52 -6.04 -1.25
C ILE A 262 2.79 -6.90 -0.21
N LEU A 263 1.46 -6.83 -0.16
CA LEU A 263 0.65 -7.56 0.81
C LEU A 263 0.81 -9.09 0.65
N VAL A 264 0.71 -9.60 -0.58
CA VAL A 264 0.89 -11.04 -0.88
C VAL A 264 2.31 -11.48 -0.52
N ALA A 265 3.32 -10.65 -0.81
CA ALA A 265 4.71 -10.96 -0.45
C ALA A 265 4.89 -11.08 1.07
N LEU A 266 4.30 -10.17 1.86
CA LEU A 266 4.33 -10.21 3.32
C LEU A 266 3.53 -11.38 3.89
N ALA A 267 2.34 -11.65 3.36
CA ALA A 267 1.50 -12.76 3.79
C ALA A 267 2.18 -14.12 3.58
N HIS A 268 2.83 -14.33 2.43
CA HIS A 268 3.57 -15.55 2.16
C HIS A 268 4.82 -15.71 3.04
N GLN A 269 5.46 -14.64 3.46
CA GLN A 269 6.53 -14.68 4.45
C GLN A 269 6.03 -15.26 5.78
N THR A 270 4.90 -14.78 6.27
CA THR A 270 4.29 -15.24 7.52
C THR A 270 3.92 -16.71 7.47
N ILE A 271 3.38 -17.20 6.33
CA ILE A 271 3.05 -18.62 6.16
C ILE A 271 4.32 -19.49 6.13
N ARG A 272 5.38 -19.03 5.47
CA ARG A 272 6.66 -19.75 5.43
C ARG A 272 7.31 -19.86 6.81
N SER A 273 7.19 -18.84 7.64
CA SER A 273 7.72 -18.86 9.01
C SER A 273 6.98 -19.85 9.91
N ARG A 274 5.70 -20.13 9.63
CA ARG A 274 4.85 -21.05 10.42
C ARG A 274 5.01 -22.54 10.03
N ARG A 275 5.66 -22.88 8.91
CA ARG A 275 5.95 -24.28 8.58
C ARG A 275 7.07 -24.79 9.48
N PRO A 276 6.81 -25.70 10.47
CA PRO A 276 7.88 -26.32 11.22
C PRO A 276 8.79 -27.08 10.26
N GLN A 277 10.07 -27.17 10.59
CA GLN A 277 11.02 -28.05 9.94
C GLN A 277 10.62 -29.51 10.22
N GLN A 278 9.60 -30.02 9.57
CA GLN A 278 9.20 -31.45 9.67
C GLN A 278 10.11 -32.36 8.82
N GLY A 279 11.26 -31.86 8.37
CA GLY A 279 12.23 -32.63 7.57
C GLY A 279 13.46 -33.15 8.31
N GLY A 280 13.53 -32.98 9.64
CA GLY A 280 14.76 -33.30 10.40
C GLY A 280 14.66 -34.36 11.50
N ALA A 281 13.61 -35.14 11.59
CA ALA A 281 13.47 -36.13 12.66
C ALA A 281 12.78 -37.41 12.20
N SER A 282 13.42 -38.18 11.34
CA SER A 282 13.19 -39.63 11.24
C SER A 282 14.33 -40.30 10.49
N GLU A 283 15.50 -40.27 11.06
CA GLU A 283 16.46 -41.34 10.82
C GLU A 283 16.17 -42.37 11.90
N PRO A 284 15.59 -43.56 11.57
CA PRO A 284 15.43 -44.63 12.54
C PRO A 284 16.82 -45.16 12.85
N ALA A 285 17.23 -45.03 14.11
CA ALA A 285 18.42 -45.67 14.63
C ALA A 285 18.44 -47.14 14.21
N ALA A 286 19.33 -47.48 13.28
CA ALA A 286 19.60 -48.86 12.88
C ALA A 286 20.02 -49.62 14.12
N SER A 287 19.13 -50.50 14.59
CA SER A 287 19.34 -51.46 15.66
C SER A 287 20.51 -52.37 15.28
N ASN A 288 21.67 -52.10 15.86
CA ASN A 288 22.84 -53.01 15.81
C ASN A 288 22.58 -54.18 16.74
N LYS A 289 21.89 -55.21 16.28
CA LYS A 289 21.88 -56.55 16.88
C LYS A 289 23.06 -57.30 16.34
N ARG A 290 24.25 -57.15 16.97
CA ARG A 290 25.27 -58.21 16.93
C ARG A 290 24.91 -59.22 18.00
N GLY A 291 24.37 -60.36 17.55
CA GLY A 291 24.26 -61.54 18.35
C GLY A 291 25.62 -62.19 18.59
N THR A 292 25.93 -62.44 19.82
CA THR A 292 26.96 -63.37 20.32
C THR A 292 26.44 -64.80 20.23
N VAL A 293 27.16 -65.63 19.52
CA VAL A 293 27.69 -66.94 19.97
C VAL A 293 28.81 -67.27 19.06
#